data_03491632fdbfb1d7e8d4a22a2ea77245
#
_entry.id   03491632fdbfb1d7e8d4a22a2ea77245
#
_cell.length_a   1.000
_cell.length_b   1.000
_cell.length_c   1.000
_cell.angle_alpha   90.00
_cell.angle_beta   90.00
_cell.angle_gamma   90.00
#
_symmetry.space_group_name_H-M   'P 1'
#
loop_
_entity.id
_entity.type
_entity.pdbx_description
1 polymer ?
#
loop_
_entity_poly.entity_id
_entity_poly.type
_entity_poly.pdbx_seq_one_letter_code
_entity_poly.pdbx_strand_id
1 'polypeptide(L)'
;MKKFLFVAVLAMASVMAYAQPRAIGVNLGASLGFSYQHGFGESNMLDVAVYTPIASGRGQLWGIGGTVTYDWIDPFGATVPWDQQGEWHWYMGVGGAGGVYNFDPCVWNVGVAGHFGIEYDFWFPLQLSLDWRPNIGVVGGAAGGQVGGIGFNTNGLYDGITLGVRYKF
;
A
#
# COMPACT_ATOMS: atom_id res chain seq x y z
N MET A 1 -5.03 -14.99 -25.28
CA MET A 1 -4.47 -14.44 -24.03
C MET A 1 -3.90 -13.03 -24.20
N LYS A 2 -3.02 -12.74 -25.18
CA LYS A 2 -2.45 -11.37 -25.37
C LYS A 2 -3.51 -10.28 -25.62
N LYS A 3 -4.61 -10.60 -26.34
CA LYS A 3 -5.70 -9.65 -26.62
C LYS A 3 -6.52 -9.30 -25.39
N PHE A 4 -6.72 -10.26 -24.46
CA PHE A 4 -7.40 -10.00 -23.18
C PHE A 4 -6.55 -9.13 -22.25
N LEU A 5 -5.25 -9.34 -22.23
CA LEU A 5 -4.32 -8.50 -21.46
C LEU A 5 -4.34 -7.06 -21.99
N PHE A 6 -4.37 -6.88 -23.31
CA PHE A 6 -4.42 -5.56 -23.93
C PHE A 6 -5.73 -4.82 -23.64
N VAL A 7 -6.87 -5.54 -23.69
CA VAL A 7 -8.19 -4.98 -23.33
C VAL A 7 -8.25 -4.62 -21.83
N ALA A 8 -7.69 -5.46 -20.96
CA ALA A 8 -7.62 -5.17 -19.52
C ALA A 8 -6.73 -3.95 -19.23
N VAL A 9 -5.61 -3.80 -19.91
CA VAL A 9 -4.73 -2.62 -19.79
C VAL A 9 -5.42 -1.37 -20.31
N LEU A 10 -6.14 -1.45 -21.44
CA LEU A 10 -6.92 -0.33 -22.00
C LEU A 10 -8.09 0.04 -21.09
N ALA A 11 -8.77 -0.94 -20.49
CA ALA A 11 -9.84 -0.69 -19.54
C ALA A 11 -9.31 -0.01 -18.26
N MET A 12 -8.17 -0.47 -17.74
CA MET A 12 -7.51 0.21 -16.61
C MET A 12 -7.05 1.62 -16.98
N ALA A 13 -6.49 1.82 -18.16
CA ALA A 13 -6.08 3.14 -18.64
C ALA A 13 -7.28 4.11 -18.82
N SER A 14 -8.45 3.61 -19.25
CA SER A 14 -9.65 4.43 -19.39
C SER A 14 -10.25 4.81 -18.02
N VAL A 15 -10.18 3.95 -17.02
CA VAL A 15 -10.59 4.28 -15.65
C VAL A 15 -9.67 5.35 -15.06
N MET A 16 -8.36 5.28 -15.33
CA MET A 16 -7.40 6.30 -14.90
C MET A 16 -7.61 7.66 -15.56
N ALA A 17 -8.23 7.73 -16.74
CA ALA A 17 -8.48 8.99 -17.45
C ALA A 17 -9.64 9.83 -16.86
N TYR A 18 -10.53 9.24 -16.09
CA TYR A 18 -11.66 9.91 -15.46
C TYR A 18 -11.46 10.26 -13.99
N ALA A 19 -10.45 9.69 -13.37
CA ALA A 19 -10.17 9.92 -11.97
C ALA A 19 -8.89 10.75 -11.84
N GLN A 20 -8.89 11.73 -10.97
CA GLN A 20 -7.74 12.61 -10.80
C GLN A 20 -6.67 11.90 -9.96
N PRO A 21 -5.40 11.88 -10.39
CA PRO A 21 -4.33 11.45 -9.50
C PRO A 21 -4.37 12.34 -8.26
N ARG A 22 -4.35 11.76 -7.07
CA ARG A 22 -4.41 12.50 -5.83
C ARG A 22 -3.01 12.84 -5.34
N ALA A 23 -2.17 11.83 -5.22
CA ALA A 23 -0.79 12.01 -4.76
C ALA A 23 0.13 10.87 -5.20
N ILE A 24 1.42 11.18 -5.33
CA ILE A 24 2.49 10.19 -5.56
C ILE A 24 3.67 10.50 -4.64
N GLY A 25 4.30 9.48 -4.09
CA GLY A 25 5.44 9.71 -3.21
C GLY A 25 6.13 8.47 -2.73
N VAL A 26 6.83 8.65 -1.62
CA VAL A 26 7.64 7.62 -0.98
C VAL A 26 7.12 7.32 0.42
N ASN A 27 7.23 6.07 0.83
CA ASN A 27 6.95 5.60 2.16
C ASN A 27 8.25 5.18 2.82
N LEU A 28 8.49 5.66 4.05
CA LEU A 28 9.69 5.43 4.85
C LEU A 28 9.28 4.87 6.22
N GLY A 29 9.97 3.85 6.69
CA GLY A 29 9.67 3.26 8.00
C GLY A 29 10.07 1.79 8.07
N ALA A 30 9.15 0.92 8.42
CA ALA A 30 9.35 -0.53 8.41
C ALA A 30 9.75 -1.05 7.01
N SER A 31 9.36 -0.32 5.99
CA SER A 31 9.73 -0.55 4.59
C SER A 31 10.07 0.75 3.89
N LEU A 32 10.86 0.66 2.83
CA LEU A 32 11.07 1.74 1.87
C LEU A 32 10.25 1.43 0.62
N GLY A 33 9.46 2.38 0.15
CA GLY A 33 8.63 2.13 -1.03
C GLY A 33 8.11 3.37 -1.68
N PHE A 34 7.42 3.13 -2.79
CA PHE A 34 6.65 4.14 -3.50
C PHE A 34 5.16 3.91 -3.25
N SER A 35 4.40 4.98 -3.16
CA SER A 35 2.95 4.90 -3.16
C SER A 35 2.34 5.87 -4.16
N TYR A 36 1.23 5.44 -4.73
CA TYR A 36 0.40 6.21 -5.63
C TYR A 36 -1.03 6.17 -5.12
N GLN A 37 -1.62 7.34 -4.94
CA GLN A 37 -3.00 7.49 -4.54
C GLN A 37 -3.83 8.02 -5.71
N HIS A 38 -4.96 7.38 -5.93
CA HIS A 38 -5.90 7.72 -6.97
C HIS A 38 -7.26 8.03 -6.35
N GLY A 39 -7.73 9.27 -6.47
CA GLY A 39 -8.99 9.71 -5.89
C GLY A 39 -10.20 9.29 -6.72
N PHE A 40 -11.24 8.80 -6.07
CA PHE A 40 -12.57 8.59 -6.63
C PHE A 40 -13.55 9.56 -5.94
N GLY A 41 -13.54 10.81 -6.39
CA GLY A 41 -14.23 11.89 -5.69
C GLY A 41 -13.48 12.34 -4.42
N GLU A 42 -14.22 12.92 -3.48
CA GLU A 42 -13.65 13.52 -2.26
C GLU A 42 -13.47 12.52 -1.12
N SER A 43 -14.24 11.42 -1.13
CA SER A 43 -14.37 10.53 0.02
C SER A 43 -13.68 9.16 -0.14
N ASN A 44 -13.13 8.87 -1.30
CA ASN A 44 -12.56 7.54 -1.57
C ASN A 44 -11.28 7.64 -2.38
N MET A 45 -10.37 6.71 -2.15
CA MET A 45 -9.16 6.57 -2.95
C MET A 45 -8.74 5.11 -3.13
N LEU A 46 -8.01 4.87 -4.18
CA LEU A 46 -7.20 3.65 -4.35
C LEU A 46 -5.76 4.00 -3.99
N ASP A 47 -5.19 3.29 -3.04
CA ASP A 47 -3.76 3.39 -2.73
C ASP A 47 -3.04 2.16 -3.29
N VAL A 48 -1.98 2.40 -4.04
CA VAL A 48 -1.10 1.37 -4.57
C VAL A 48 0.30 1.62 -4.03
N ALA A 49 0.84 0.69 -3.27
CA ALA A 49 2.19 0.80 -2.75
C ALA A 49 3.04 -0.39 -3.19
N VAL A 50 4.28 -0.11 -3.55
CA VAL A 50 5.33 -1.11 -3.82
C VAL A 50 6.49 -0.80 -2.90
N TYR A 51 6.97 -1.79 -2.17
CA TYR A 51 7.96 -1.58 -1.13
C TYR A 51 8.96 -2.73 -1.02
N THR A 52 10.10 -2.42 -0.42
CA THR A 52 11.08 -3.40 0.06
C THR A 52 11.21 -3.28 1.58
N PRO A 53 11.19 -4.38 2.33
CA PRO A 53 11.38 -4.33 3.78
C PRO A 53 12.82 -3.88 4.11
N ILE A 54 12.95 -2.92 5.05
CA ILE A 54 14.26 -2.43 5.52
C ILE A 54 14.58 -3.02 6.88
N ALA A 55 13.60 -3.14 7.76
CA ALA A 55 13.75 -3.56 9.12
C ALA A 55 13.04 -4.89 9.36
N SER A 56 13.64 -5.99 9.00
CA SER A 56 13.20 -7.28 9.51
C SER A 56 14.08 -7.68 10.67
N GLY A 57 13.54 -7.68 11.89
CA GLY A 57 14.24 -8.15 13.08
C GLY A 57 14.61 -9.64 13.08
N ARG A 58 14.50 -10.31 11.94
CA ARG A 58 14.75 -11.74 11.72
C ARG A 58 15.72 -12.03 10.58
N GLY A 59 16.68 -11.16 10.34
CA GLY A 59 17.62 -11.29 9.23
C GLY A 59 17.21 -10.42 8.04
N GLN A 60 18.17 -10.05 7.21
CA GLN A 60 17.92 -9.24 6.01
C GLN A 60 17.08 -10.03 5.00
N LEU A 61 15.78 -9.84 5.05
CA LEU A 61 14.89 -10.34 4.01
C LEU A 61 14.92 -9.33 2.85
N TRP A 62 15.67 -9.66 1.82
CA TRP A 62 15.59 -8.95 0.56
C TRP A 62 14.34 -9.39 -0.17
N GLY A 63 13.54 -8.43 -0.64
CA GLY A 63 12.32 -8.76 -1.35
C GLY A 63 11.62 -7.54 -1.88
N ILE A 64 10.56 -7.81 -2.60
CA ILE A 64 9.64 -6.80 -3.10
C ILE A 64 8.22 -7.21 -2.73
N GLY A 65 7.48 -6.30 -2.15
CA GLY A 65 6.09 -6.47 -1.83
C GLY A 65 5.26 -5.33 -2.36
N GLY A 66 3.97 -5.52 -2.37
CA GLY A 66 3.02 -4.49 -2.76
C GLY A 66 1.67 -4.67 -2.10
N THR A 67 0.95 -3.56 -1.99
CA THR A 67 -0.43 -3.51 -1.53
C THR A 67 -1.26 -2.71 -2.52
N VAL A 68 -2.50 -3.12 -2.67
CA VAL A 68 -3.52 -2.35 -3.37
C VAL A 68 -4.73 -2.31 -2.46
N THR A 69 -5.10 -1.12 -1.99
CA THR A 69 -6.22 -0.92 -1.06
C THR A 69 -7.22 0.09 -1.61
N TYR A 70 -8.48 -0.15 -1.32
CA TYR A 70 -9.54 0.83 -1.50
C TYR A 70 -9.84 1.45 -0.14
N ASP A 71 -9.67 2.75 -0.04
CA ASP A 71 -9.70 3.49 1.20
C ASP A 71 -10.85 4.49 1.21
N TRP A 72 -11.50 4.61 2.36
CA TRP A 72 -12.50 5.63 2.65
C TRP A 72 -11.83 6.74 3.44
N ILE A 73 -11.97 7.97 2.95
CA ILE A 73 -11.42 9.18 3.57
C ILE A 73 -12.51 9.75 4.48
N ASP A 74 -12.14 10.11 5.71
CA ASP A 74 -13.04 10.64 6.76
C ASP A 74 -14.35 9.86 6.89
N PRO A 75 -14.30 8.50 7.00
CA PRO A 75 -15.45 7.63 6.77
C PRO A 75 -16.61 7.83 7.75
N PHE A 76 -16.45 8.59 8.82
CA PHE A 76 -17.50 8.89 9.79
C PHE A 76 -17.75 10.39 9.95
N GLY A 77 -17.27 11.21 9.00
CA GLY A 77 -17.40 12.67 9.07
C GLY A 77 -16.63 13.28 10.25
N ALA A 78 -15.70 12.53 10.83
CA ALA A 78 -14.87 13.02 11.92
C ALA A 78 -13.73 13.85 11.33
N THR A 79 -13.84 15.16 11.44
CA THR A 79 -12.75 16.08 11.10
C THR A 79 -11.81 16.23 12.29
N VAL A 80 -10.53 16.44 11.99
CA VAL A 80 -9.51 16.67 13.02
C VAL A 80 -9.51 18.15 13.41
N PRO A 81 -9.65 18.50 14.70
CA PRO A 81 -10.01 19.87 15.12
C PRO A 81 -8.87 20.90 15.13
N TRP A 82 -7.66 20.56 14.65
CA TRP A 82 -6.51 21.49 14.65
C TRP A 82 -6.06 21.89 13.24
N ASP A 83 -6.99 22.49 12.55
CA ASP A 83 -6.79 22.96 11.19
C ASP A 83 -6.29 24.40 11.21
N GLN A 84 -5.07 24.69 10.77
CA GLN A 84 -4.53 26.06 10.75
C GLN A 84 -4.14 26.60 9.37
N GLN A 85 -3.59 25.80 8.49
CA GLN A 85 -3.18 26.23 7.13
C GLN A 85 -3.14 25.07 6.14
N GLY A 86 -3.71 23.94 6.46
CA GLY A 86 -3.79 22.75 5.66
C GLY A 86 -4.95 21.91 6.16
N GLU A 87 -5.13 20.73 5.63
CA GLU A 87 -6.25 19.86 5.94
C GLU A 87 -5.75 18.55 6.53
N TRP A 88 -6.35 18.13 7.62
CA TRP A 88 -6.12 16.82 8.19
C TRP A 88 -7.22 15.86 7.75
N HIS A 89 -6.80 14.73 7.24
CA HIS A 89 -7.69 13.63 6.92
C HIS A 89 -7.21 12.37 7.61
N TRP A 90 -8.13 11.49 7.91
CA TRP A 90 -7.83 10.13 8.26
C TRP A 90 -8.51 9.19 7.27
N TYR A 91 -8.00 8.02 7.10
CA TYR A 91 -8.57 7.06 6.18
C TYR A 91 -8.43 5.65 6.70
N MET A 92 -9.33 4.81 6.25
CA MET A 92 -9.29 3.38 6.47
C MET A 92 -9.68 2.64 5.20
N GLY A 93 -9.03 1.51 4.97
CA GLY A 93 -9.27 0.75 3.76
C GLY A 93 -8.94 -0.72 3.89
N VAL A 94 -9.30 -1.44 2.86
CA VAL A 94 -9.08 -2.88 2.71
C VAL A 94 -8.69 -3.21 1.29
N GLY A 95 -7.86 -4.23 1.13
CA GLY A 95 -7.41 -4.66 -0.18
C GLY A 95 -6.58 -5.92 -0.15
N GLY A 96 -5.68 -6.04 -1.11
CA GLY A 96 -4.78 -7.17 -1.23
C GLY A 96 -3.32 -6.79 -1.00
N ALA A 97 -2.56 -7.75 -0.52
CA ALA A 97 -1.11 -7.66 -0.39
C ALA A 97 -0.45 -8.89 -1.02
N GLY A 98 0.75 -8.69 -1.53
CA GLY A 98 1.55 -9.80 -2.03
C GLY A 98 3.01 -9.40 -2.14
N GLY A 99 3.89 -10.40 -2.10
CA GLY A 99 5.31 -10.15 -2.22
C GLY A 99 6.13 -11.41 -2.38
N VAL A 100 7.38 -11.20 -2.77
CA VAL A 100 8.40 -12.23 -2.86
C VAL A 100 9.59 -11.77 -2.03
N TYR A 101 10.00 -12.60 -1.10
CA TYR A 101 11.10 -12.35 -0.19
C TYR A 101 12.09 -13.49 -0.30
N ASN A 102 13.37 -13.19 -0.25
CA ASN A 102 14.44 -14.14 -0.52
C ASN A 102 14.24 -14.91 -1.83
N PHE A 103 15.17 -14.75 -2.73
CA PHE A 103 15.07 -15.44 -4.04
C PHE A 103 15.68 -16.85 -3.98
N ASP A 104 16.42 -17.17 -2.93
CA ASP A 104 16.98 -18.50 -2.69
C ASP A 104 17.14 -18.77 -1.17
N PRO A 105 16.27 -19.55 -0.53
CA PRO A 105 15.02 -20.10 -1.08
C PRO A 105 13.96 -19.01 -1.32
N CYS A 106 13.22 -19.15 -2.42
CA CYS A 106 12.15 -18.20 -2.74
C CYS A 106 11.00 -18.33 -1.71
N VAL A 107 10.69 -17.23 -1.04
CA VAL A 107 9.57 -17.13 -0.12
C VAL A 107 8.59 -16.11 -0.67
N TRP A 108 7.33 -16.47 -0.80
CA TRP A 108 6.26 -15.59 -1.26
C TRP A 108 5.14 -15.49 -0.24
N ASN A 109 4.44 -14.38 -0.26
CA ASN A 109 3.20 -14.21 0.50
C ASN A 109 2.11 -13.60 -0.39
N VAL A 110 0.87 -13.94 -0.07
CA VAL A 110 -0.34 -13.34 -0.63
C VAL A 110 -1.39 -13.27 0.48
N GLY A 111 -2.09 -12.15 0.57
CA GLY A 111 -3.07 -11.98 1.63
C GLY A 111 -3.97 -10.78 1.45
N VAL A 112 -4.78 -10.55 2.47
CA VAL A 112 -5.63 -9.37 2.61
C VAL A 112 -4.85 -8.31 3.38
N ALA A 113 -4.89 -7.08 2.90
CA ALA A 113 -4.30 -5.92 3.55
C ALA A 113 -5.39 -5.00 4.11
N GLY A 114 -5.19 -4.51 5.31
CA GLY A 114 -5.84 -3.31 5.81
C GLY A 114 -4.97 -2.09 5.49
N HIS A 115 -5.56 -0.92 5.47
CA HIS A 115 -4.85 0.34 5.38
C HIS A 115 -5.51 1.34 6.32
N PHE A 116 -4.74 1.89 7.24
CA PHE A 116 -5.19 2.90 8.18
C PHE A 116 -4.15 4.00 8.21
N GLY A 117 -4.59 5.25 8.16
CA GLY A 117 -3.66 6.35 8.21
C GLY A 117 -4.30 7.66 8.60
N ILE A 118 -3.43 8.58 8.94
CA ILE A 118 -3.72 9.99 9.09
C ILE A 118 -2.80 10.75 8.16
N GLU A 119 -3.32 11.75 7.48
CA GLU A 119 -2.54 12.57 6.55
C GLU A 119 -2.79 14.04 6.82
N TYR A 120 -1.78 14.84 6.50
CA TYR A 120 -1.82 16.28 6.51
C TYR A 120 -1.51 16.81 5.12
N ASP A 121 -2.48 17.45 4.54
CA ASP A 121 -2.40 18.11 3.25
C ASP A 121 -2.02 19.57 3.45
N PHE A 122 -0.80 19.92 3.01
CA PHE A 122 -0.34 21.29 3.08
C PHE A 122 -1.04 22.19 2.05
N TRP A 123 -0.98 23.51 2.26
CA TRP A 123 -1.46 24.53 1.30
C TRP A 123 -0.66 24.57 -0.01
N PHE A 124 0.50 23.94 -0.06
CA PHE A 124 1.32 23.69 -1.25
C PHE A 124 1.28 22.20 -1.58
N PRO A 125 1.69 21.76 -2.77
CA PRO A 125 1.48 20.39 -3.23
C PRO A 125 2.35 19.36 -2.50
N LEU A 126 2.22 19.28 -1.19
CA LEU A 126 2.86 18.31 -0.31
C LEU A 126 1.81 17.67 0.61
N GLN A 127 1.92 16.38 0.79
CA GLN A 127 1.15 15.60 1.75
C GLN A 127 2.12 14.80 2.61
N LEU A 128 1.91 14.82 3.92
CA LEU A 128 2.55 13.92 4.86
C LEU A 128 1.53 12.95 5.43
N SER A 129 1.90 11.70 5.59
CA SER A 129 1.02 10.71 6.21
C SER A 129 1.76 9.80 7.17
N LEU A 130 1.02 9.26 8.11
CA LEU A 130 1.42 8.14 8.93
C LEU A 130 0.48 6.98 8.62
N ASP A 131 1.03 5.94 8.01
CA ASP A 131 0.29 4.79 7.49
C ASP A 131 0.57 3.55 8.30
N TRP A 132 -0.45 2.76 8.58
CA TRP A 132 -0.34 1.41 9.08
C TRP A 132 -1.02 0.44 8.12
N ARG A 133 -0.29 -0.57 7.67
CA ARG A 133 -0.73 -1.53 6.64
C ARG A 133 -0.65 -2.96 7.14
N PRO A 134 -1.56 -3.36 8.06
CA PRO A 134 -1.62 -4.74 8.50
C PRO A 134 -1.96 -5.66 7.33
N ASN A 135 -1.29 -6.80 7.24
CA ASN A 135 -1.66 -7.82 6.29
C ASN A 135 -1.75 -9.20 6.95
N ILE A 136 -2.69 -9.99 6.47
CA ILE A 136 -2.93 -11.37 6.92
C ILE A 136 -3.06 -12.23 5.67
N GLY A 137 -2.32 -13.31 5.61
CA GLY A 137 -2.35 -14.14 4.42
C GLY A 137 -1.59 -15.44 4.55
N VAL A 138 -1.28 -15.97 3.41
CA VAL A 138 -0.59 -17.25 3.24
C VAL A 138 0.84 -16.97 2.82
N VAL A 139 1.78 -17.63 3.45
CA VAL A 139 3.19 -17.63 3.09
C VAL A 139 3.57 -19.01 2.59
N GLY A 140 4.30 -19.06 1.51
CA GLY A 140 4.86 -20.30 0.99
C GLY A 140 6.30 -20.08 0.56
N GLY A 141 7.03 -21.17 0.47
CA GLY A 141 8.43 -21.14 0.02
C GLY A 141 8.77 -22.36 -0.83
N ALA A 142 9.75 -22.22 -1.70
CA ALA A 142 10.33 -23.32 -2.46
C ALA A 142 11.84 -23.26 -2.31
N ALA A 143 12.43 -24.33 -1.78
CA ALA A 143 13.86 -24.50 -1.69
C ALA A 143 14.26 -25.78 -2.44
N GLY A 144 15.21 -25.67 -3.35
CA GLY A 144 15.78 -26.83 -4.05
C GLY A 144 14.78 -27.61 -4.91
N GLY A 145 13.74 -26.96 -5.45
CA GLY A 145 12.70 -27.60 -6.27
C GLY A 145 11.62 -28.36 -5.49
N GLN A 146 11.67 -28.30 -4.17
CA GLN A 146 10.59 -28.83 -3.33
C GLN A 146 9.75 -27.66 -2.81
N VAL A 147 8.43 -27.79 -2.90
CA VAL A 147 7.49 -26.86 -2.28
C VAL A 147 7.65 -26.99 -0.78
N GLY A 148 8.28 -26.03 -0.13
CA GLY A 148 8.26 -25.88 1.33
C GLY A 148 6.82 -25.67 1.81
N GLY A 149 6.55 -25.98 3.07
CA GLY A 149 5.20 -25.90 3.63
C GLY A 149 4.52 -24.56 3.41
N ILE A 150 3.21 -24.59 3.30
CA ILE A 150 2.35 -23.39 3.30
C ILE A 150 2.01 -23.08 4.75
N GLY A 151 2.27 -21.85 5.18
CA GLY A 151 1.96 -21.35 6.51
C GLY A 151 1.03 -20.14 6.48
N PHE A 152 0.41 -19.87 7.60
CA PHE A 152 -0.37 -18.64 7.78
C PHE A 152 0.55 -17.53 8.31
N ASN A 153 0.52 -16.38 7.68
CA ASN A 153 1.33 -15.22 8.06
C ASN A 153 0.46 -14.17 8.74
N THR A 154 0.78 -13.88 10.00
CA THR A 154 0.18 -12.78 10.76
C THR A 154 1.19 -11.69 11.11
N ASN A 155 2.45 -11.84 10.70
CA ASN A 155 3.53 -10.93 11.09
C ASN A 155 3.41 -9.55 10.45
N GLY A 156 2.67 -9.42 9.36
CA GLY A 156 2.39 -8.13 8.72
C GLY A 156 1.58 -7.15 9.57
N LEU A 157 0.98 -7.59 10.68
CA LEU A 157 0.29 -6.70 11.62
C LEU A 157 1.25 -5.78 12.39
N TYR A 158 2.54 -6.12 12.45
CA TYR A 158 3.52 -5.40 13.26
C TYR A 158 4.53 -4.61 12.45
N ASP A 159 4.71 -4.92 11.17
CA ASP A 159 5.81 -4.38 10.36
C ASP A 159 5.36 -3.31 9.34
N GLY A 160 4.12 -2.86 9.43
CA GLY A 160 3.50 -2.05 8.39
C GLY A 160 3.41 -0.54 8.66
N ILE A 161 4.06 -0.01 9.70
CA ILE A 161 4.00 1.44 9.98
C ILE A 161 5.03 2.18 9.13
N THR A 162 4.55 3.17 8.37
CA THR A 162 5.38 3.99 7.48
C THR A 162 4.97 5.46 7.55
N LEU A 163 5.95 6.34 7.34
CA LEU A 163 5.76 7.76 7.09
C LEU A 163 5.72 7.98 5.57
N GLY A 164 4.64 8.53 5.07
CA GLY A 164 4.48 8.90 3.67
C GLY A 164 4.84 10.36 3.44
N VAL A 165 5.58 10.61 2.36
CA VAL A 165 5.86 11.95 1.83
C VAL A 165 5.45 11.94 0.37
N ARG A 166 4.40 12.69 0.02
CA ARG A 166 3.78 12.64 -1.30
C ARG A 166 3.62 14.03 -1.91
N TYR A 167 3.72 14.08 -3.21
CA TYR A 167 3.36 15.23 -4.01
C TYR A 167 1.90 15.12 -4.44
N LYS A 168 1.12 16.19 -4.23
CA LYS A 168 -0.28 16.31 -4.63
C LYS A 168 -0.41 16.95 -6.00
N PHE A 169 -1.37 16.49 -6.77
CA PHE A 169 -1.72 17.06 -8.08
C PHE A 169 -2.97 17.92 -7.99
#